data_c4dc80a7c1b2f7be94d02fc17f21fdc0
#
_entry.id   c4dc80a7c1b2f7be94d02fc17f21fdc0
#
_cell.length_a   1.000
_cell.length_b   1.000
_cell.length_c   1.000
_cell.angle_alpha   90.00
_cell.angle_beta   90.00
_cell.angle_gamma   90.00
#
_symmetry.space_group_name_H-M   'P 1'
#
loop_
_entity.id
_entity.type
_entity.pdbx_description
1 polymer ?
#
loop_
_entity_poly.entity_id
_entity_poly.type
_entity_poly.pdbx_seq_one_letter_code
_entity_poly.pdbx_strand_id
1 'polypeptide(L)'
;IGVLAMGLPLFQIALDNQNIPDSIATIQHLGDVVDVVEVGTILCLQEGKAGIEVMRSIYPDKCILAATKCADAGKTVAQNCKDAGANWMTVITIATLPTMVAARKVMDDLHVEL
;
A
#
# COMPACT_ATOMS: atom_id res chain seq x y z
N ILE A 1 11.37 2.18 10.61
CA ILE A 1 10.06 2.01 11.23
C ILE A 1 10.25 1.84 12.74
N GLY A 2 10.40 3.00 13.45
CA GLY A 2 10.76 3.01 14.88
C GLY A 2 9.70 2.40 15.81
N VAL A 3 8.41 2.41 15.40
CA VAL A 3 7.31 1.89 16.22
C VAL A 3 7.38 0.36 16.37
N LEU A 4 7.78 -0.36 15.32
CA LEU A 4 7.99 -1.82 15.40
C LEU A 4 9.04 -2.22 16.43
N ALA A 5 10.08 -1.42 16.57
CA ALA A 5 11.14 -1.67 17.56
C ALA A 5 10.67 -1.51 19.01
N MET A 6 9.57 -0.81 19.25
CA MET A 6 9.01 -0.56 20.58
C MET A 6 7.89 -1.54 20.98
N GLY A 7 7.51 -2.46 20.10
CA GLY A 7 6.45 -3.45 20.37
C GLY A 7 5.04 -2.86 20.48
N LEU A 8 4.83 -1.63 20.03
CA LEU A 8 3.52 -1.00 19.97
C LEU A 8 2.77 -1.45 18.72
N PRO A 9 1.43 -1.56 18.76
CA PRO A 9 0.64 -1.86 17.57
C PRO A 9 0.76 -0.71 16.56
N LEU A 10 0.78 -1.06 15.26
CA LEU A 10 0.74 -0.08 14.18
C LEU A 10 -0.68 0.47 14.01
N PHE A 11 -0.78 1.76 13.80
CA PHE A 11 -2.04 2.42 13.48
C PHE A 11 -2.12 2.69 11.98
N GLN A 12 -3.13 2.10 11.33
CA GLN A 12 -3.34 2.18 9.90
C GLN A 12 -4.62 2.96 9.57
N ILE A 13 -4.55 3.80 8.55
CA ILE A 13 -5.72 4.44 7.93
C ILE A 13 -5.92 3.91 6.52
N ALA A 14 -7.17 3.54 6.18
CA ALA A 14 -7.55 3.18 4.82
C ALA A 14 -8.20 4.39 4.12
N LEU A 15 -7.61 4.80 3.00
CA LEU A 15 -8.12 5.88 2.16
C LEU A 15 -8.97 5.28 1.04
N ASP A 16 -10.28 5.16 1.29
CA ASP A 16 -11.25 4.62 0.33
C ASP A 16 -11.98 5.73 -0.46
N ASN A 17 -11.34 6.89 -0.59
CA ASN A 17 -11.84 8.01 -1.36
C ASN A 17 -11.85 7.70 -2.87
N GLN A 18 -12.67 8.44 -3.63
CA GLN A 18 -12.83 8.26 -5.06
C GLN A 18 -11.73 8.94 -5.88
N ASN A 19 -10.96 9.84 -5.28
CA ASN A 19 -9.93 10.62 -5.95
C ASN A 19 -8.82 11.04 -4.99
N ILE A 20 -7.70 11.48 -5.56
CA ILE A 20 -6.52 11.93 -4.81
C ILE A 20 -6.81 13.16 -3.94
N PRO A 21 -7.47 14.24 -4.44
CA PRO A 21 -7.72 15.43 -3.61
C PRO A 21 -8.50 15.11 -2.33
N ASP A 22 -9.54 14.30 -2.40
CA ASP A 22 -10.34 13.92 -1.23
C ASP A 22 -9.53 13.05 -0.26
N SER A 23 -8.66 12.20 -0.79
CA SER A 23 -7.75 11.38 0.02
C SER A 23 -6.76 12.24 0.80
N ILE A 24 -6.20 13.26 0.17
CA ILE A 24 -5.30 14.23 0.82
C ILE A 24 -6.06 14.97 1.92
N ALA A 25 -7.27 15.46 1.62
CA ALA A 25 -8.10 16.15 2.60
C ALA A 25 -8.43 15.28 3.82
N THR A 26 -8.65 13.98 3.60
CA THR A 26 -8.91 13.02 4.69
C THR A 26 -7.67 12.83 5.58
N ILE A 27 -6.52 12.53 4.97
CA ILE A 27 -5.34 12.13 5.75
C ILE A 27 -4.58 13.32 6.36
N GLN A 28 -4.72 14.53 5.82
CA GLN A 28 -3.98 15.70 6.32
C GLN A 28 -4.21 15.98 7.81
N HIS A 29 -5.35 15.55 8.35
CA HIS A 29 -5.69 15.71 9.77
C HIS A 29 -5.18 14.57 10.66
N LEU A 30 -4.74 13.46 10.08
CA LEU A 30 -4.36 12.24 10.79
C LEU A 30 -2.93 11.79 10.49
N GLY A 31 -2.27 12.40 9.51
CA GLY A 31 -0.98 11.96 9.02
C GLY A 31 0.12 11.82 10.08
N ASP A 32 0.06 12.66 11.11
CA ASP A 32 1.08 12.64 12.18
C ASP A 32 0.94 11.44 13.12
N VAL A 33 -0.26 10.86 13.23
CA VAL A 33 -0.56 9.78 14.19
C VAL A 33 -0.65 8.40 13.56
N VAL A 34 -0.66 8.29 12.22
CA VAL A 34 -0.72 7.00 11.54
C VAL A 34 0.68 6.48 11.19
N ASP A 35 0.84 5.17 11.27
CA ASP A 35 2.07 4.46 10.90
C ASP A 35 1.99 3.94 9.46
N VAL A 36 0.81 3.51 9.06
CA VAL A 36 0.55 2.92 7.74
C VAL A 36 -0.54 3.70 7.02
N VAL A 37 -0.23 4.15 5.81
CA VAL A 37 -1.18 4.81 4.90
C VAL A 37 -1.60 3.78 3.85
N GLU A 38 -2.84 3.32 3.93
CA GLU A 38 -3.39 2.41 2.94
C GLU A 38 -4.06 3.19 1.82
N VAL A 39 -3.54 3.03 0.59
CA VAL A 39 -4.23 3.44 -0.63
C VAL A 39 -5.30 2.39 -0.88
N GLY A 40 -6.54 2.73 -0.52
CA GLY A 40 -7.66 1.80 -0.51
C GLY A 40 -7.98 1.25 -1.91
N THR A 41 -8.72 0.14 -1.95
CA THR A 41 -9.03 -0.54 -3.22
C THR A 41 -9.75 0.39 -4.20
N ILE A 42 -10.68 1.20 -3.72
CA ILE A 42 -11.40 2.15 -4.57
C ILE A 42 -10.46 3.19 -5.17
N LEU A 43 -9.58 3.76 -4.34
CA LEU A 43 -8.59 4.73 -4.80
C LEU A 43 -7.60 4.10 -5.80
N CYS A 44 -7.16 2.88 -5.56
CA CYS A 44 -6.31 2.13 -6.51
C CYS A 44 -7.00 1.92 -7.86
N LEU A 45 -8.31 1.62 -7.87
CA LEU A 45 -9.07 1.43 -9.10
C LEU A 45 -9.28 2.75 -9.86
N GLN A 46 -9.52 3.83 -9.15
CA GLN A 46 -9.79 5.14 -9.76
C GLN A 46 -8.53 5.83 -10.25
N GLU A 47 -7.47 5.81 -9.47
CA GLU A 47 -6.26 6.61 -9.70
C GLU A 47 -5.04 5.77 -10.11
N GLY A 48 -5.13 4.45 -10.00
CA GLY A 48 -4.02 3.56 -10.33
C GLY A 48 -2.76 3.85 -9.51
N LYS A 49 -1.61 3.76 -10.16
CA LYS A 49 -0.30 4.02 -9.53
C LYS A 49 -0.18 5.44 -8.97
N ALA A 50 -0.84 6.42 -9.58
CA ALA A 50 -0.76 7.82 -9.16
C ALA A 50 -1.20 8.01 -7.71
N GLY A 51 -2.20 7.27 -7.24
CA GLY A 51 -2.63 7.29 -5.83
C GLY A 51 -1.51 6.88 -4.88
N ILE A 52 -0.77 5.84 -5.22
CA ILE A 52 0.37 5.35 -4.44
C ILE A 52 1.53 6.36 -4.46
N GLU A 53 1.88 6.84 -5.65
CA GLU A 53 2.98 7.79 -5.86
C GLU A 53 2.77 9.10 -5.08
N VAL A 54 1.54 9.62 -5.07
CA VAL A 54 1.20 10.82 -4.31
C VAL A 54 1.33 10.58 -2.81
N MET A 55 0.79 9.48 -2.29
CA MET A 55 0.90 9.18 -0.85
C MET A 55 2.35 8.95 -0.43
N ARG A 56 3.16 8.27 -1.25
CA ARG A 56 4.60 8.14 -1.02
C ARG A 56 5.31 9.49 -1.00
N SER A 57 4.97 10.42 -1.90
CA SER A 57 5.63 11.72 -1.95
C SER A 57 5.27 12.61 -0.74
N ILE A 58 4.03 12.53 -0.25
CA ILE A 58 3.59 13.28 0.93
C ILE A 58 4.14 12.67 2.22
N TYR A 59 4.23 11.36 2.29
CA TYR A 59 4.64 10.60 3.48
C TYR A 59 5.86 9.71 3.19
N PRO A 60 7.04 10.30 2.96
CA PRO A 60 8.24 9.56 2.55
C PRO A 60 8.71 8.53 3.56
N ASP A 61 8.43 8.74 4.85
CA ASP A 61 8.92 7.90 5.96
C ASP A 61 7.87 6.91 6.50
N LYS A 62 6.62 6.96 5.99
CA LYS A 62 5.58 6.04 6.45
C LYS A 62 5.51 4.78 5.59
N CYS A 63 4.92 3.74 6.16
CA CYS A 63 4.57 2.55 5.39
C CYS A 63 3.38 2.87 4.48
N ILE A 64 3.52 2.62 3.18
CA ILE A 64 2.45 2.76 2.20
C ILE A 64 1.98 1.36 1.80
N LEU A 65 0.71 1.10 2.01
CA LEU A 65 0.04 -0.14 1.62
C LEU A 65 -0.83 0.10 0.39
N ALA A 66 -0.63 -0.66 -0.67
CA ALA A 66 -1.51 -0.67 -1.85
C ALA A 66 -2.55 -1.79 -1.72
N ALA A 67 -3.81 -1.42 -1.48
CA ALA A 67 -4.91 -2.38 -1.31
C ALA A 67 -5.45 -2.86 -2.67
N THR A 68 -4.61 -3.50 -3.46
CA THR A 68 -4.91 -3.93 -4.84
C THR A 68 -5.84 -5.13 -4.91
N LYS A 69 -5.94 -5.92 -3.83
CA LYS A 69 -6.64 -7.22 -3.86
C LYS A 69 -6.26 -8.03 -5.09
N CYS A 70 -4.97 -8.13 -5.37
CA CYS A 70 -4.44 -8.80 -6.55
C CYS A 70 -4.98 -10.23 -6.63
N ALA A 71 -5.62 -10.57 -7.75
CA ALA A 71 -6.18 -11.89 -8.00
C ALA A 71 -5.37 -12.67 -9.04
N ASP A 72 -4.64 -11.96 -9.89
CA ASP A 72 -3.86 -12.52 -10.99
C ASP A 72 -2.68 -11.59 -11.31
N ALA A 73 -1.76 -12.04 -12.18
CA ALA A 73 -0.58 -11.29 -12.60
C ALA A 73 0.27 -10.76 -11.42
N GLY A 74 0.44 -11.58 -10.37
CA GLY A 74 1.06 -11.17 -9.11
C GLY A 74 2.40 -10.47 -9.26
N LYS A 75 3.29 -10.95 -10.14
CA LYS A 75 4.58 -10.33 -10.41
C LYS A 75 4.43 -8.89 -10.95
N THR A 76 3.57 -8.71 -11.95
CA THR A 76 3.38 -7.40 -12.61
C THR A 76 2.72 -6.40 -11.68
N VAL A 77 1.67 -6.82 -10.96
CA VAL A 77 0.97 -5.95 -10.00
C VAL A 77 1.92 -5.55 -8.87
N ALA A 78 2.67 -6.50 -8.31
CA ALA A 78 3.66 -6.22 -7.27
C ALA A 78 4.75 -5.25 -7.76
N GLN A 79 5.26 -5.45 -8.98
CA GLN A 79 6.25 -4.55 -9.55
C GLN A 79 5.70 -3.12 -9.72
N ASN A 80 4.46 -2.99 -10.18
CA ASN A 80 3.81 -1.68 -10.30
C ASN A 80 3.64 -0.99 -8.95
N CYS A 81 3.23 -1.73 -7.91
CA CYS A 81 3.11 -1.20 -6.55
C CYS A 81 4.46 -0.75 -6.00
N LYS A 82 5.48 -1.60 -6.17
CA LYS A 82 6.86 -1.33 -5.76
C LYS A 82 7.41 -0.07 -6.44
N ASP A 83 7.28 0.02 -7.76
CA ASP A 83 7.77 1.16 -8.54
C ASP A 83 7.07 2.47 -8.17
N ALA A 84 5.80 2.38 -7.75
CA ALA A 84 5.03 3.53 -7.27
C ALA A 84 5.38 3.94 -5.82
N GLY A 85 6.16 3.13 -5.10
CA GLY A 85 6.62 3.42 -3.75
C GLY A 85 5.84 2.74 -2.63
N ALA A 86 5.00 1.74 -2.93
CA ALA A 86 4.36 0.93 -1.91
C ALA A 86 5.38 0.04 -1.19
N ASN A 87 5.20 -0.08 0.13
CA ASN A 87 5.92 -1.03 0.95
C ASN A 87 5.19 -2.37 1.02
N TRP A 88 3.86 -2.33 1.10
CA TRP A 88 3.00 -3.48 1.19
C TRP A 88 1.96 -3.47 0.07
N MET A 89 1.45 -4.64 -0.26
CA MET A 89 0.30 -4.79 -1.14
C MET A 89 -0.62 -5.90 -0.64
N THR A 90 -1.87 -5.91 -1.09
CA THR A 90 -2.79 -7.01 -0.78
C THR A 90 -2.98 -7.94 -1.96
N VAL A 91 -3.03 -9.25 -1.65
CA VAL A 91 -3.44 -10.32 -2.57
C VAL A 91 -4.70 -10.94 -2.01
N ILE A 92 -5.71 -11.17 -2.85
CA ILE A 92 -6.96 -11.78 -2.40
C ILE A 92 -6.76 -13.27 -2.10
N THR A 93 -7.39 -13.78 -1.06
CA THR A 93 -7.16 -15.17 -0.58
C THR A 93 -7.61 -16.26 -1.55
N ILE A 94 -8.46 -15.92 -2.53
CA ILE A 94 -8.88 -16.84 -3.59
C ILE A 94 -7.94 -16.84 -4.81
N ALA A 95 -6.89 -16.02 -4.79
CA ALA A 95 -5.86 -16.05 -5.82
C ALA A 95 -5.12 -17.39 -5.78
N THR A 96 -4.58 -17.80 -6.92
CA THR A 96 -3.78 -19.04 -6.98
C THR A 96 -2.48 -18.89 -6.22
N LEU A 97 -1.97 -19.97 -5.68
CA LEU A 97 -0.68 -19.98 -5.00
C LEU A 97 0.47 -19.42 -5.86
N PRO A 98 0.60 -19.75 -7.17
CA PRO A 98 1.59 -19.12 -8.03
C PRO A 98 1.51 -17.59 -8.07
N THR A 99 0.30 -17.03 -8.07
CA THR A 99 0.09 -15.56 -8.03
C THR A 99 0.63 -14.98 -6.72
N MET A 100 0.31 -15.59 -5.58
CA MET A 100 0.78 -15.15 -4.26
C MET A 100 2.31 -15.23 -4.17
N VAL A 101 2.89 -16.34 -4.58
CA VAL A 101 4.35 -16.54 -4.55
C VAL A 101 5.08 -15.54 -5.44
N ALA A 102 4.55 -15.28 -6.64
CA ALA A 102 5.14 -14.31 -7.56
C ALA A 102 5.09 -12.88 -7.00
N ALA A 103 3.98 -12.48 -6.39
CA ALA A 103 3.84 -11.19 -5.73
C ALA A 103 4.81 -11.07 -4.55
N ARG A 104 4.82 -12.09 -3.67
CA ARG A 104 5.71 -12.14 -2.50
C ARG A 104 7.17 -11.95 -2.89
N LYS A 105 7.63 -12.70 -3.90
CA LYS A 105 9.01 -12.63 -4.36
C LYS A 105 9.44 -11.22 -4.78
N VAL A 106 8.56 -10.48 -5.45
CA VAL A 106 8.84 -9.10 -5.85
C VAL A 106 8.91 -8.18 -4.64
N MET A 107 7.97 -8.33 -3.69
CA MET A 107 7.92 -7.48 -2.51
C MET A 107 9.07 -7.78 -1.54
N ASP A 108 9.50 -9.04 -1.39
CA ASP A 108 10.62 -9.42 -0.52
C ASP A 108 11.96 -8.81 -0.96
N ASP A 109 12.16 -8.55 -2.25
CA ASP A 109 13.36 -7.88 -2.75
C ASP A 109 13.57 -6.48 -2.14
N LEU A 110 12.55 -5.94 -1.46
CA LEU A 110 12.59 -4.67 -0.73
C LEU A 110 12.68 -4.83 0.81
N HIS A 111 12.83 -6.04 1.33
CA HIS A 111 12.65 -6.35 2.75
C HIS A 111 11.29 -5.87 3.29
N VAL A 112 10.23 -6.11 2.54
CA VAL A 112 8.87 -5.64 2.80
C VAL A 112 7.96 -6.84 3.01
N GLU A 113 6.96 -6.70 3.89
CA GLU A 113 5.99 -7.75 4.18
C GLU A 113 4.81 -7.73 3.19
N LEU A 114 4.27 -8.91 2.92
CA LEU A 114 3.02 -9.13 2.20
C LEU A 114 1.88 -9.15 3.20
#